data_0bf153b3db585a762de4b074c8e431da
#
_entry.id   0bf153b3db585a762de4b074c8e431da
#
_cell.length_a   1.000
_cell.length_b   1.000
_cell.length_c   1.000
_cell.angle_alpha   90.00
_cell.angle_beta   90.00
_cell.angle_gamma   90.00
#
_symmetry.space_group_name_H-M   'P 1'
#
loop_
_entity.id
_entity.type
_entity.pdbx_description
1 polymer ?
#
loop_
_entity_poly.entity_id
_entity_poly.type
_entity_poly.pdbx_seq_one_letter_code
_entity_poly.pdbx_strand_id
1 'polypeptide(L)'
;MCPDTKALLAYVKSELFFAAICYYIKINPKPITAMAKKIAEQLIDTLVKSGVERIYAVTGDSLNEVNEAVRKNDQIKWIHVRHEETGAYAAAAEAQLTGRPGCCAGSSGPGHVHLINGLYDAHRSGAPVIAIASTIPTGEFGTEYFQETNTIKLFNDCSYYNEVATTPKQFPRMLQSAIQTAVTRKGVSVIGLPGDLAKASAVAVDSSVRNYPAPPEVCPSEEDLAQLADLLNKHTRITLFCGIGCRGAHEEVIALSEKLNAPVVYTFKGKMEVQYENPYEVGMTGLLGMPSGYYSMHEAEVLLMLGTDFPYSAFLPDDIKIAQIDIKPERLGRRAKVDIGLC
;
A
#
# COMPACT_ATOMS: atom_id res chain seq x y z
N MET A 1 10.29 -1.98 -25.04
CA MET A 1 10.98 -0.88 -25.77
C MET A 1 10.56 0.41 -25.09
N CYS A 2 11.46 1.05 -24.35
CA CYS A 2 11.21 2.39 -23.78
C CYS A 2 11.07 3.41 -24.90
N PRO A 3 10.05 4.27 -24.88
CA PRO A 3 9.97 5.34 -25.88
C PRO A 3 11.03 6.41 -25.60
N ASP A 4 11.61 6.90 -26.67
CA ASP A 4 12.69 7.87 -26.75
C ASP A 4 12.38 9.13 -25.89
N THR A 5 13.19 9.38 -24.87
CA THR A 5 13.10 10.52 -23.94
C THR A 5 13.16 11.88 -24.63
N LYS A 6 13.71 11.94 -25.86
CA LYS A 6 13.74 13.16 -26.69
C LYS A 6 12.38 13.51 -27.29
N ALA A 7 11.53 12.52 -27.56
CA ALA A 7 10.16 12.74 -28.06
C ALA A 7 9.23 13.31 -26.96
N LEU A 8 9.42 12.89 -25.71
CA LEU A 8 8.63 13.38 -24.58
C LEU A 8 8.94 14.85 -24.24
N LEU A 9 10.20 15.25 -24.32
CA LEU A 9 10.66 16.64 -24.11
C LEU A 9 10.22 17.59 -25.23
N ALA A 10 10.04 17.11 -26.45
CA ALA A 10 9.50 17.89 -27.55
C ALA A 10 7.98 18.14 -27.42
N TYR A 11 7.25 17.17 -26.84
CA TYR A 11 5.80 17.27 -26.60
C TYR A 11 5.45 18.29 -25.51
N VAL A 12 6.28 18.43 -24.49
CA VAL A 12 6.09 19.41 -23.39
C VAL A 12 6.36 20.86 -23.84
N LYS A 13 7.05 21.06 -24.96
CA LYS A 13 7.40 22.41 -25.49
C LYS A 13 6.43 22.95 -26.53
N SER A 14 5.36 22.25 -26.91
CA SER A 14 4.43 22.74 -27.90
C SER A 14 3.45 23.76 -27.29
N GLU A 15 3.38 24.97 -27.84
CA GLU A 15 2.42 26.00 -27.48
C GLU A 15 0.95 25.53 -27.53
N LEU A 16 0.66 24.48 -28.31
CA LEU A 16 -0.64 23.82 -28.40
C LEU A 16 -1.07 23.10 -27.11
N PHE A 17 -0.12 22.56 -26.33
CA PHE A 17 -0.43 21.91 -25.05
C PHE A 17 -0.84 22.96 -23.99
N PHE A 18 -0.13 24.09 -23.94
CA PHE A 18 -0.50 25.21 -23.07
C PHE A 18 -1.83 25.85 -23.49
N ALA A 19 -2.07 26.00 -24.80
CA ALA A 19 -3.35 26.53 -25.32
C ALA A 19 -4.51 25.58 -25.00
N ALA A 20 -4.34 24.26 -25.09
CA ALA A 20 -5.35 23.28 -24.73
C ALA A 20 -5.66 23.29 -23.21
N ILE A 21 -4.63 23.41 -22.36
CA ILE A 21 -4.81 23.58 -20.92
C ILE A 21 -5.54 24.88 -20.58
N CYS A 22 -5.15 25.99 -21.18
CA CYS A 22 -5.82 27.29 -20.99
C CYS A 22 -7.26 27.30 -21.51
N TYR A 23 -7.55 26.61 -22.61
CA TYR A 23 -8.90 26.45 -23.14
C TYR A 23 -9.78 25.59 -22.22
N TYR A 24 -9.24 24.50 -21.67
CA TYR A 24 -9.97 23.66 -20.70
C TYR A 24 -10.21 24.36 -19.36
N ILE A 25 -9.32 25.24 -18.92
CA ILE A 25 -9.46 26.02 -17.67
C ILE A 25 -10.54 27.11 -17.80
N LYS A 26 -10.86 27.59 -19.00
CA LYS A 26 -11.84 28.66 -19.25
C LYS A 26 -13.30 28.22 -19.30
N ILE A 27 -13.62 26.95 -19.26
CA ILE A 27 -14.99 26.46 -19.39
C ILE A 27 -15.61 26.16 -18.03
N ASN A 28 -16.40 27.10 -17.54
CA ASN A 28 -17.41 27.08 -16.48
C ASN A 28 -16.98 27.17 -15.02
N PRO A 29 -17.06 28.32 -14.40
CA PRO A 29 -17.40 28.40 -12.99
C PRO A 29 -18.92 28.20 -12.85
N LYS A 30 -19.38 26.99 -12.53
CA LYS A 30 -20.77 26.84 -12.04
C LYS A 30 -20.86 27.45 -10.65
N PRO A 31 -21.84 28.34 -10.38
CA PRO A 31 -22.11 28.78 -9.03
C PRO A 31 -22.66 27.58 -8.23
N ILE A 32 -21.91 27.11 -7.27
CA ILE A 32 -22.32 26.05 -6.34
C ILE A 32 -23.07 26.71 -5.19
N THR A 33 -24.36 26.88 -5.32
CA THR A 33 -25.29 26.97 -4.20
C THR A 33 -25.74 25.56 -3.83
N ALA A 34 -24.81 24.72 -3.40
CA ALA A 34 -25.12 23.46 -2.72
C ALA A 34 -25.16 23.74 -1.20
N MET A 35 -26.16 23.22 -0.50
CA MET A 35 -26.15 23.21 0.97
C MET A 35 -24.77 22.73 1.43
N ALA A 36 -24.16 23.45 2.36
CA ALA A 36 -22.82 23.16 2.84
C ALA A 36 -22.77 21.71 3.37
N LYS A 37 -22.06 20.84 2.64
CA LYS A 37 -21.84 19.44 3.09
C LYS A 37 -21.13 19.45 4.43
N LYS A 38 -21.38 18.43 5.25
CA LYS A 38 -20.59 18.17 6.45
C LYS A 38 -19.21 17.61 6.09
N ILE A 39 -18.24 17.75 6.99
CA ILE A 39 -16.91 17.16 6.85
C ILE A 39 -17.00 15.64 6.70
N ALA A 40 -17.87 14.98 7.47
CA ALA A 40 -18.11 13.54 7.33
C ALA A 40 -18.59 13.16 5.91
N GLU A 41 -19.48 13.95 5.30
CA GLU A 41 -19.93 13.71 3.93
C GLU A 41 -18.79 13.95 2.91
N GLN A 42 -17.95 14.95 3.14
CA GLN A 42 -16.76 15.20 2.32
C GLN A 42 -15.74 14.07 2.43
N LEU A 43 -15.54 13.51 3.65
CA LEU A 43 -14.71 12.32 3.88
C LEU A 43 -15.20 11.16 3.01
N ILE A 44 -16.48 10.81 3.11
CA ILE A 44 -17.05 9.68 2.40
C ILE A 44 -16.96 9.86 0.89
N ASP A 45 -17.32 11.01 0.36
CA ASP A 45 -17.21 11.31 -1.08
C ASP A 45 -15.77 11.15 -1.58
N THR A 46 -14.80 11.56 -0.77
CA THR A 46 -13.37 11.48 -1.14
C THR A 46 -12.87 10.05 -1.10
N LEU A 47 -13.26 9.27 -0.09
CA LEU A 47 -12.93 7.84 0.00
C LEU A 47 -13.50 7.05 -1.18
N VAL A 48 -14.76 7.28 -1.54
CA VAL A 48 -15.41 6.66 -2.70
C VAL A 48 -14.67 6.99 -4.00
N LYS A 49 -14.33 8.27 -4.22
CA LYS A 49 -13.55 8.70 -5.39
C LYS A 49 -12.15 8.07 -5.45
N SER A 50 -11.63 7.65 -4.30
CA SER A 50 -10.34 6.99 -4.19
C SER A 50 -10.41 5.46 -4.33
N GLY A 51 -11.61 4.92 -4.59
CA GLY A 51 -11.83 3.49 -4.79
C GLY A 51 -12.13 2.69 -3.52
N VAL A 52 -12.39 3.36 -2.39
CA VAL A 52 -12.82 2.70 -1.15
C VAL A 52 -14.30 2.34 -1.27
N GLU A 53 -14.63 1.06 -1.11
CA GLU A 53 -15.99 0.54 -1.20
C GLU A 53 -16.56 0.15 0.17
N ARG A 54 -15.70 -0.06 1.18
CA ARG A 54 -16.06 -0.56 2.51
C ARG A 54 -15.28 0.15 3.60
N ILE A 55 -15.96 0.39 4.72
CA ILE A 55 -15.31 0.80 5.98
C ILE A 55 -15.58 -0.30 7.00
N TYR A 56 -14.55 -0.93 7.49
CA TYR A 56 -14.62 -1.97 8.51
C TYR A 56 -14.49 -1.35 9.89
N ALA A 57 -15.53 -1.44 10.73
CA ALA A 57 -15.49 -0.77 12.02
C ALA A 57 -16.54 -1.31 13.02
N VAL A 58 -16.33 -0.97 14.28
CA VAL A 58 -17.38 -0.98 15.31
C VAL A 58 -17.98 0.43 15.38
N THR A 59 -19.28 0.53 15.55
CA THR A 59 -19.96 1.81 15.75
C THR A 59 -19.61 2.42 17.11
N GLY A 60 -19.51 3.73 17.16
CA GLY A 60 -19.27 4.49 18.39
C GLY A 60 -19.75 5.92 18.23
N ASP A 61 -19.99 6.61 19.34
CA ASP A 61 -20.57 7.95 19.40
C ASP A 61 -19.77 9.00 18.60
N SER A 62 -18.46 8.99 18.70
CA SER A 62 -17.59 9.90 17.96
C SER A 62 -17.59 9.66 16.44
N LEU A 63 -18.12 8.50 15.98
CA LEU A 63 -18.28 8.14 14.58
C LEU A 63 -19.68 8.38 14.01
N ASN A 64 -20.63 8.91 14.82
CA ASN A 64 -22.03 9.06 14.40
C ASN A 64 -22.21 9.80 13.08
N GLU A 65 -21.47 10.89 12.86
CA GLU A 65 -21.56 11.66 11.62
C GLU A 65 -20.96 10.90 10.42
N VAL A 66 -19.91 10.10 10.64
CA VAL A 66 -19.32 9.24 9.60
C VAL A 66 -20.31 8.12 9.24
N ASN A 67 -20.93 7.48 10.24
CA ASN A 67 -21.96 6.47 10.01
C ASN A 67 -23.15 7.01 9.23
N GLU A 68 -23.60 8.21 9.59
CA GLU A 68 -24.72 8.87 8.89
C GLU A 68 -24.34 9.25 7.45
N ALA A 69 -23.11 9.67 7.21
CA ALA A 69 -22.61 9.97 5.87
C ALA A 69 -22.54 8.71 5.01
N VAL A 70 -22.11 7.58 5.57
CA VAL A 70 -22.12 6.27 4.88
C VAL A 70 -23.56 5.84 4.59
N ARG A 71 -24.47 5.97 5.56
CA ARG A 71 -25.89 5.60 5.38
C ARG A 71 -26.57 6.34 4.21
N LYS A 72 -26.12 7.58 3.94
CA LYS A 72 -26.63 8.43 2.84
C LYS A 72 -25.97 8.17 1.49
N ASN A 73 -24.93 7.32 1.45
CA ASN A 73 -24.13 7.11 0.25
C ASN A 73 -24.25 5.65 -0.21
N ASP A 74 -24.76 5.44 -1.41
CA ASP A 74 -24.99 4.08 -1.96
C ASP A 74 -23.72 3.41 -2.51
N GLN A 75 -22.58 4.12 -2.59
CA GLN A 75 -21.34 3.64 -3.20
C GLN A 75 -20.35 3.05 -2.19
N ILE A 76 -20.59 3.24 -0.89
CA ILE A 76 -19.72 2.75 0.17
C ILE A 76 -20.55 2.02 1.23
N LYS A 77 -20.01 0.97 1.81
CA LYS A 77 -20.68 0.15 2.83
C LYS A 77 -19.96 0.22 4.16
N TRP A 78 -20.74 0.33 5.25
CA TRP A 78 -20.25 0.08 6.58
C TRP A 78 -20.32 -1.41 6.87
N ILE A 79 -19.17 -2.04 7.09
CA ILE A 79 -19.07 -3.44 7.49
C ILE A 79 -18.83 -3.48 8.97
N HIS A 80 -19.89 -3.84 9.71
CA HIS A 80 -19.82 -3.96 11.16
C HIS A 80 -18.99 -5.19 11.55
N VAL A 81 -17.96 -4.95 12.34
CA VAL A 81 -17.11 -6.00 12.93
C VAL A 81 -17.35 -6.08 14.44
N ARG A 82 -16.88 -7.14 15.08
CA ARG A 82 -17.02 -7.29 16.52
C ARG A 82 -15.88 -6.71 17.34
N HIS A 83 -14.78 -6.42 16.68
CA HIS A 83 -13.58 -5.82 17.26
C HIS A 83 -12.84 -5.03 16.19
N GLU A 84 -12.35 -3.87 16.50
CA GLU A 84 -11.72 -2.97 15.52
C GLU A 84 -10.43 -3.54 14.93
N GLU A 85 -9.68 -4.34 15.69
CA GLU A 85 -8.54 -5.09 15.21
C GLU A 85 -8.90 -5.96 13.99
N THR A 86 -10.01 -6.70 14.10
CA THR A 86 -10.54 -7.51 12.98
C THR A 86 -10.89 -6.62 11.78
N GLY A 87 -11.41 -5.41 12.04
CA GLY A 87 -11.69 -4.43 10.99
C GLY A 87 -10.42 -3.96 10.28
N ALA A 88 -9.34 -3.72 11.01
CA ALA A 88 -8.06 -3.33 10.42
C ALA A 88 -7.44 -4.48 9.59
N TYR A 89 -7.50 -5.72 10.06
CA TYR A 89 -7.08 -6.89 9.26
C TYR A 89 -7.93 -7.06 8.00
N ALA A 90 -9.26 -6.89 8.10
CA ALA A 90 -10.14 -7.00 6.94
C ALA A 90 -9.84 -5.93 5.88
N ALA A 91 -9.60 -4.68 6.30
CA ALA A 91 -9.19 -3.60 5.42
C ALA A 91 -7.84 -3.90 4.74
N ALA A 92 -6.87 -4.45 5.49
CA ALA A 92 -5.58 -4.86 4.96
C ALA A 92 -5.71 -5.99 3.94
N ALA A 93 -6.52 -7.00 4.23
CA ALA A 93 -6.78 -8.13 3.32
C ALA A 93 -7.48 -7.67 2.04
N GLU A 94 -8.50 -6.82 2.13
CA GLU A 94 -9.15 -6.24 0.95
C GLU A 94 -8.16 -5.46 0.09
N ALA A 95 -7.32 -4.62 0.70
CA ALA A 95 -6.32 -3.85 -0.04
C ALA A 95 -5.29 -4.75 -0.74
N GLN A 96 -4.85 -5.82 -0.10
CA GLN A 96 -3.92 -6.78 -0.69
C GLN A 96 -4.53 -7.56 -1.85
N LEU A 97 -5.79 -7.98 -1.73
CA LEU A 97 -6.47 -8.77 -2.76
C LEU A 97 -6.90 -7.94 -3.98
N THR A 98 -7.33 -6.70 -3.74
CA THR A 98 -7.91 -5.86 -4.80
C THR A 98 -6.93 -4.86 -5.41
N GLY A 99 -5.81 -4.58 -4.73
CA GLY A 99 -4.89 -3.50 -5.09
C GLY A 99 -5.44 -2.09 -4.83
N ARG A 100 -6.68 -1.97 -4.31
CA ARG A 100 -7.35 -0.71 -3.96
C ARG A 100 -7.11 -0.36 -2.48
N PRO A 101 -7.24 0.91 -2.09
CA PRO A 101 -7.11 1.26 -0.67
C PRO A 101 -8.24 0.66 0.16
N GLY A 102 -7.87 -0.01 1.26
CA GLY A 102 -8.81 -0.45 2.29
C GLY A 102 -9.08 0.66 3.30
N CYS A 103 -10.20 0.56 4.02
CA CYS A 103 -10.53 1.54 5.06
C CYS A 103 -11.08 0.86 6.31
N CYS A 104 -10.59 1.29 7.48
CA CYS A 104 -11.13 0.91 8.77
C CYS A 104 -11.35 2.14 9.66
N ALA A 105 -12.18 2.01 10.68
CA ALA A 105 -12.43 3.09 11.62
C ALA A 105 -12.56 2.57 13.06
N GLY A 106 -12.15 3.41 14.01
CA GLY A 106 -12.33 3.20 15.44
C GLY A 106 -12.81 4.47 16.13
N SER A 107 -13.74 4.35 17.07
CA SER A 107 -14.22 5.47 17.86
C SER A 107 -13.13 5.95 18.84
N SER A 108 -13.36 7.06 19.52
CA SER A 108 -12.41 7.68 20.44
C SER A 108 -11.95 6.71 21.54
N GLY A 109 -10.71 6.83 21.95
CA GLY A 109 -10.10 6.01 23.00
C GLY A 109 -9.96 4.55 22.60
N PRO A 110 -10.61 3.59 23.33
CA PRO A 110 -10.39 2.16 23.08
C PRO A 110 -10.71 1.72 21.66
N GLY A 111 -11.70 2.34 20.98
CA GLY A 111 -12.07 1.97 19.64
C GLY A 111 -10.91 2.10 18.65
N HIS A 112 -10.24 3.23 18.59
CA HIS A 112 -9.11 3.36 17.68
C HIS A 112 -7.81 2.73 18.22
N VAL A 113 -7.67 2.55 19.55
CA VAL A 113 -6.53 1.80 20.11
C VAL A 113 -6.52 0.36 19.63
N HIS A 114 -7.67 -0.28 19.55
CA HIS A 114 -7.80 -1.66 19.06
C HIS A 114 -7.36 -1.83 17.59
N LEU A 115 -7.35 -0.79 16.77
CA LEU A 115 -6.90 -0.86 15.37
C LEU A 115 -5.42 -1.21 15.24
N ILE A 116 -4.59 -0.89 16.25
CA ILE A 116 -3.13 -0.86 16.15
C ILE A 116 -2.55 -2.17 15.63
N ASN A 117 -2.97 -3.30 16.16
CA ASN A 117 -2.39 -4.60 15.79
C ASN A 117 -2.62 -4.92 14.31
N GLY A 118 -3.85 -4.74 13.81
CA GLY A 118 -4.14 -4.91 12.39
C GLY A 118 -3.45 -3.87 11.50
N LEU A 119 -3.25 -2.65 12.01
CA LEU A 119 -2.52 -1.61 11.27
C LEU A 119 -1.02 -1.90 11.18
N TYR A 120 -0.41 -2.52 12.20
CA TYR A 120 0.96 -3.02 12.09
C TYR A 120 1.09 -4.07 11.00
N ASP A 121 0.17 -5.03 10.93
CA ASP A 121 0.18 -6.03 9.85
C ASP A 121 0.02 -5.37 8.48
N ALA A 122 -0.96 -4.49 8.33
CA ALA A 122 -1.17 -3.73 7.09
C ALA A 122 0.08 -2.98 6.65
N HIS A 123 0.71 -2.25 7.59
CA HIS A 123 1.90 -1.45 7.33
C HIS A 123 3.10 -2.30 6.91
N ARG A 124 3.38 -3.38 7.64
CA ARG A 124 4.47 -4.32 7.33
C ARG A 124 4.21 -5.12 6.05
N SER A 125 2.95 -5.34 5.73
CA SER A 125 2.55 -6.04 4.50
C SER A 125 2.51 -5.13 3.27
N GLY A 126 2.68 -3.82 3.44
CA GLY A 126 2.58 -2.87 2.32
C GLY A 126 1.15 -2.73 1.79
N ALA A 127 0.14 -2.97 2.63
CA ALA A 127 -1.26 -2.80 2.27
C ALA A 127 -1.66 -1.32 2.39
N PRO A 128 -2.17 -0.67 1.33
CA PRO A 128 -2.66 0.70 1.42
C PRO A 128 -3.95 0.75 2.25
N VAL A 129 -3.86 1.18 3.50
CA VAL A 129 -5.00 1.29 4.41
C VAL A 129 -5.13 2.71 4.92
N ILE A 130 -6.37 3.22 4.90
CA ILE A 130 -6.76 4.49 5.50
C ILE A 130 -7.50 4.17 6.78
N ALA A 131 -6.95 4.56 7.92
CA ALA A 131 -7.57 4.39 9.22
C ALA A 131 -8.16 5.72 9.71
N ILE A 132 -9.44 5.69 10.04
CA ILE A 132 -10.15 6.83 10.66
C ILE A 132 -10.11 6.59 12.18
N ALA A 133 -9.21 7.30 12.86
CA ALA A 133 -9.16 7.31 14.32
C ALA A 133 -10.03 8.47 14.82
N SER A 134 -11.28 8.21 15.15
CA SER A 134 -12.12 9.26 15.70
C SER A 134 -11.62 9.68 17.08
N THR A 135 -11.70 10.95 17.39
CA THR A 135 -11.21 11.51 18.66
C THR A 135 -12.31 12.25 19.42
N ILE A 136 -12.00 12.63 20.64
CA ILE A 136 -12.82 13.50 21.47
C ILE A 136 -13.04 14.87 20.81
N PRO A 137 -14.01 15.69 21.25
CA PRO A 137 -14.24 17.02 20.71
C PRO A 137 -12.99 17.91 20.81
N THR A 138 -12.78 18.78 19.81
CA THR A 138 -11.61 19.65 19.73
C THR A 138 -11.42 20.57 20.94
N GLY A 139 -12.52 21.03 21.56
CA GLY A 139 -12.49 21.88 22.73
C GLY A 139 -12.00 21.18 24.01
N GLU A 140 -11.91 19.86 24.00
CA GLU A 140 -11.52 19.05 25.15
C GLU A 140 -10.07 18.51 25.05
N PHE A 141 -9.34 18.84 24.00
CA PHE A 141 -7.95 18.38 23.85
C PHE A 141 -7.05 18.91 24.95
N GLY A 142 -6.32 18.00 25.61
CA GLY A 142 -5.37 18.31 26.67
C GLY A 142 -6.02 18.52 28.05
N THR A 143 -7.27 18.15 28.23
CA THR A 143 -8.01 18.28 29.51
C THR A 143 -8.12 16.96 30.27
N GLU A 144 -7.52 15.87 29.77
CA GLU A 144 -7.73 14.50 30.28
C GLU A 144 -9.17 14.05 30.18
N TYR A 145 -9.86 14.52 29.12
CA TYR A 145 -11.25 14.16 28.86
C TYR A 145 -11.43 12.66 28.68
N PHE A 146 -12.61 12.14 29.06
CA PHE A 146 -12.94 10.72 28.91
C PHE A 146 -12.62 10.21 27.48
N GLN A 147 -11.87 9.12 27.39
CA GLN A 147 -11.39 8.54 26.13
C GLN A 147 -10.36 9.39 25.35
N GLU A 148 -9.76 10.39 25.95
CA GLU A 148 -8.67 11.11 25.32
C GLU A 148 -7.45 10.19 25.09
N THR A 149 -6.88 10.23 23.93
CA THR A 149 -5.61 9.57 23.57
C THR A 149 -4.78 10.46 22.65
N ASN A 150 -3.48 10.32 22.72
CA ASN A 150 -2.59 10.99 21.76
C ASN A 150 -2.43 10.11 20.50
N THR A 151 -3.32 10.29 19.52
CA THR A 151 -3.33 9.51 18.29
C THR A 151 -2.03 9.63 17.49
N ILE A 152 -1.37 10.81 17.50
CA ILE A 152 -0.11 11.01 16.78
C ILE A 152 0.99 10.11 17.37
N LYS A 153 1.12 10.05 18.70
CA LYS A 153 2.09 9.15 19.33
C LYS A 153 1.72 7.69 19.16
N LEU A 154 0.41 7.39 19.27
CA LEU A 154 -0.11 6.03 19.25
C LEU A 154 0.16 5.30 17.93
N PHE A 155 -0.03 5.97 16.79
CA PHE A 155 0.07 5.36 15.46
C PHE A 155 1.38 5.67 14.73
N ASN A 156 2.32 6.33 15.38
CA ASN A 156 3.55 6.80 14.73
C ASN A 156 4.37 5.66 14.09
N ASP A 157 4.47 4.50 14.75
CA ASP A 157 5.30 3.38 14.26
C ASP A 157 4.58 2.49 13.24
N CYS A 158 3.27 2.54 13.15
CA CYS A 158 2.47 1.71 12.26
C CYS A 158 1.86 2.48 11.07
N SER A 159 2.35 3.69 10.77
CA SER A 159 1.82 4.49 9.66
C SER A 159 2.89 5.35 8.99
N TYR A 160 2.66 5.72 7.74
CA TYR A 160 3.47 6.70 7.00
C TYR A 160 2.92 8.12 7.09
N TYR A 161 1.67 8.26 7.45
CA TYR A 161 0.99 9.53 7.66
C TYR A 161 0.07 9.39 8.86
N ASN A 162 0.16 10.31 9.79
CA ASN A 162 -0.63 10.29 11.01
C ASN A 162 -0.83 11.71 11.53
N GLU A 163 -1.99 12.27 11.30
CA GLU A 163 -2.32 13.65 11.65
C GLU A 163 -3.74 13.77 12.19
N VAL A 164 -3.97 14.72 13.09
CA VAL A 164 -5.29 15.05 13.64
C VAL A 164 -5.84 16.30 12.97
N ALA A 165 -7.03 16.20 12.42
CA ALA A 165 -7.73 17.36 11.86
C ALA A 165 -8.22 18.29 12.98
N THR A 166 -7.95 19.56 12.87
CA THR A 166 -8.35 20.57 13.86
C THR A 166 -9.27 21.65 13.29
N THR A 167 -9.33 21.79 11.98
CA THR A 167 -10.18 22.79 11.32
C THR A 167 -10.80 22.27 10.03
N PRO A 168 -12.02 22.75 9.66
CA PRO A 168 -12.63 22.39 8.38
C PRO A 168 -11.79 22.76 7.15
N LYS A 169 -11.02 23.84 7.23
CA LYS A 169 -10.18 24.33 6.13
C LYS A 169 -8.99 23.42 5.83
N GLN A 170 -8.45 22.79 6.85
CA GLN A 170 -7.30 21.89 6.77
C GLN A 170 -7.71 20.51 6.20
N PHE A 171 -8.87 20.03 6.59
CA PHE A 171 -9.29 18.63 6.42
C PHE A 171 -9.17 18.08 4.99
N PRO A 172 -9.63 18.76 3.92
CA PRO A 172 -9.57 18.19 2.56
C PRO A 172 -8.15 17.89 2.09
N ARG A 173 -7.18 18.77 2.43
CA ARG A 173 -5.77 18.57 2.08
C ARG A 173 -5.12 17.46 2.88
N MET A 174 -5.46 17.37 4.17
CA MET A 174 -5.01 16.26 5.02
C MET A 174 -5.50 14.92 4.48
N LEU A 175 -6.79 14.82 4.18
CA LEU A 175 -7.39 13.59 3.64
C LEU A 175 -6.73 13.21 2.32
N GLN A 176 -6.51 14.15 1.43
CA GLN A 176 -5.79 13.92 0.18
C GLN A 176 -4.38 13.40 0.42
N SER A 177 -3.61 14.05 1.29
CA SER A 177 -2.25 13.64 1.62
C SER A 177 -2.21 12.24 2.24
N ALA A 178 -3.15 11.93 3.14
CA ALA A 178 -3.27 10.61 3.75
C ALA A 178 -3.52 9.51 2.70
N ILE A 179 -4.49 9.73 1.81
CA ILE A 179 -4.81 8.76 0.77
C ILE A 179 -3.64 8.58 -0.20
N GLN A 180 -3.05 9.67 -0.68
CA GLN A 180 -1.89 9.63 -1.58
C GLN A 180 -0.72 8.88 -0.92
N THR A 181 -0.44 9.17 0.36
CA THR A 181 0.63 8.50 1.09
C THR A 181 0.38 7.00 1.23
N ALA A 182 -0.84 6.59 1.62
CA ALA A 182 -1.19 5.18 1.74
C ALA A 182 -0.99 4.42 0.42
N VAL A 183 -1.46 4.99 -0.69
CA VAL A 183 -1.42 4.36 -2.01
C VAL A 183 -0.01 4.33 -2.59
N THR A 184 0.71 5.46 -2.55
CA THR A 184 2.03 5.56 -3.20
C THR A 184 3.14 4.86 -2.41
N ARG A 185 3.11 4.95 -1.07
CA ARG A 185 4.09 4.27 -0.21
C ARG A 185 3.73 2.83 0.10
N LYS A 186 2.51 2.39 -0.26
CA LYS A 186 1.96 1.07 0.07
C LYS A 186 2.06 0.79 1.56
N GLY A 187 1.17 1.40 2.33
CA GLY A 187 1.14 1.25 3.79
C GLY A 187 -0.02 2.04 4.42
N VAL A 188 0.06 2.26 5.70
CA VAL A 188 -1.02 2.85 6.49
C VAL A 188 -0.92 4.38 6.54
N SER A 189 -2.07 5.02 6.45
CA SER A 189 -2.29 6.43 6.82
C SER A 189 -3.41 6.52 7.86
N VAL A 190 -3.18 7.30 8.91
CA VAL A 190 -4.16 7.51 9.98
C VAL A 190 -4.62 8.96 9.97
N ILE A 191 -5.92 9.15 10.06
CA ILE A 191 -6.55 10.47 10.20
C ILE A 191 -7.28 10.51 11.54
N GLY A 192 -6.79 11.34 12.45
CA GLY A 192 -7.50 11.70 13.66
C GLY A 192 -8.66 12.64 13.30
N LEU A 193 -9.90 12.21 13.55
CA LEU A 193 -11.10 12.98 13.22
C LEU A 193 -11.95 13.23 14.47
N PRO A 194 -11.91 14.47 15.03
CA PRO A 194 -12.80 14.84 16.13
C PRO A 194 -14.29 14.77 15.74
N GLY A 195 -15.12 14.24 16.65
CA GLY A 195 -16.55 14.06 16.40
C GLY A 195 -17.31 15.37 16.11
N ASP A 196 -16.93 16.46 16.79
CA ASP A 196 -17.47 17.80 16.55
C ASP A 196 -17.03 18.38 15.19
N LEU A 197 -15.79 18.11 14.78
CA LEU A 197 -15.28 18.50 13.47
C LEU A 197 -15.98 17.71 12.34
N ALA A 198 -16.23 16.42 12.54
CA ALA A 198 -16.98 15.60 11.57
C ALA A 198 -18.36 16.18 11.24
N LYS A 199 -19.00 16.82 12.24
CA LYS A 199 -20.31 17.49 12.14
C LYS A 199 -20.23 18.88 11.47
N ALA A 200 -19.07 19.53 11.52
CA ALA A 200 -18.91 20.89 11.01
C ALA A 200 -19.12 20.98 9.50
N SER A 201 -19.45 22.17 9.02
CA SER A 201 -19.60 22.45 7.58
C SER A 201 -18.27 22.30 6.85
N ALA A 202 -18.26 21.51 5.80
CA ALA A 202 -17.11 21.34 4.95
C ALA A 202 -16.78 22.61 4.17
N VAL A 203 -15.51 22.89 3.99
CA VAL A 203 -15.04 23.94 3.10
C VAL A 203 -14.96 23.37 1.68
N ALA A 204 -15.59 24.06 0.73
CA ALA A 204 -15.43 23.72 -0.68
C ALA A 204 -13.96 23.93 -1.07
N VAL A 205 -13.29 22.86 -1.41
CA VAL A 205 -11.98 22.92 -2.04
C VAL A 205 -12.14 22.33 -3.43
N ASP A 206 -11.63 23.02 -4.42
CA ASP A 206 -11.46 22.47 -5.75
C ASP A 206 -10.39 21.36 -5.66
N SER A 207 -10.83 20.22 -5.13
CA SER A 207 -9.95 19.09 -4.93
C SER A 207 -9.78 18.39 -6.27
N SER A 208 -8.64 18.58 -6.88
CA SER A 208 -8.13 17.75 -7.97
C SER A 208 -7.77 16.32 -7.49
N VAL A 209 -8.56 15.75 -6.58
CA VAL A 209 -8.41 14.35 -6.11
C VAL A 209 -8.82 13.42 -7.26
N ARG A 210 -8.27 13.66 -8.42
CA ARG A 210 -8.41 12.77 -9.56
C ARG A 210 -7.05 12.18 -9.85
N ASN A 211 -7.02 10.88 -9.79
CA ASN A 211 -5.94 10.05 -10.27
C ASN A 211 -4.67 10.19 -9.44
N TYR A 212 -4.52 9.27 -8.47
CA TYR A 212 -3.17 8.94 -8.02
C TYR A 212 -2.40 8.55 -9.27
N PRO A 213 -1.24 9.17 -9.53
CA PRO A 213 -0.42 8.75 -10.64
C PRO A 213 -0.13 7.25 -10.48
N ALA A 214 -0.17 6.53 -11.57
CA ALA A 214 0.32 5.16 -11.57
C ALA A 214 1.74 5.16 -10.99
N PRO A 215 2.10 4.16 -10.15
CA PRO A 215 3.48 4.04 -9.69
C PRO A 215 4.41 4.06 -10.90
N PRO A 216 5.57 4.72 -10.80
CA PRO A 216 6.54 4.68 -11.89
C PRO A 216 6.96 3.23 -12.14
N GLU A 217 7.09 2.86 -13.41
CA GLU A 217 7.73 1.60 -13.77
C GLU A 217 9.22 1.73 -13.52
N VAL A 218 9.76 0.83 -12.72
CA VAL A 218 11.18 0.75 -12.42
C VAL A 218 11.75 -0.45 -13.16
N CYS A 219 12.78 -0.24 -13.97
CA CYS A 219 13.46 -1.29 -14.69
C CYS A 219 14.95 -1.18 -14.42
N PRO A 220 15.67 -2.29 -14.18
CA PRO A 220 17.11 -2.30 -14.11
C PRO A 220 17.74 -1.82 -15.43
N SER A 221 18.95 -1.31 -15.36
CA SER A 221 19.70 -0.95 -16.56
C SER A 221 20.06 -2.19 -17.40
N GLU A 222 20.28 -2.01 -18.70
CA GLU A 222 20.75 -3.11 -19.55
C GLU A 222 22.10 -3.67 -19.10
N GLU A 223 22.97 -2.83 -18.54
CA GLU A 223 24.26 -3.23 -17.99
C GLU A 223 24.07 -4.15 -16.76
N ASP A 224 23.17 -3.79 -15.85
CA ASP A 224 22.86 -4.62 -14.68
C ASP A 224 22.25 -5.96 -15.08
N LEU A 225 21.35 -5.95 -16.08
CA LEU A 225 20.75 -7.17 -16.62
C LEU A 225 21.80 -8.06 -17.29
N ALA A 226 22.77 -7.48 -18.01
CA ALA A 226 23.87 -8.23 -18.62
C ALA A 226 24.76 -8.87 -17.55
N GLN A 227 25.07 -8.16 -16.46
CA GLN A 227 25.85 -8.72 -15.33
C GLN A 227 25.12 -9.88 -14.67
N LEU A 228 23.80 -9.76 -14.47
CA LEU A 228 22.98 -10.86 -13.94
C LEU A 228 22.98 -12.06 -14.90
N ALA A 229 22.77 -11.83 -16.19
CA ALA A 229 22.78 -12.89 -17.19
C ALA A 229 24.14 -13.61 -17.23
N ASP A 230 25.24 -12.87 -17.15
CA ASP A 230 26.58 -13.41 -17.07
C ASP A 230 26.80 -14.30 -15.83
N LEU A 231 26.27 -13.89 -14.68
CA LEU A 231 26.30 -14.71 -13.47
C LEU A 231 25.52 -16.01 -13.67
N LEU A 232 24.29 -15.93 -14.16
CA LEU A 232 23.41 -17.09 -14.35
C LEU A 232 23.98 -18.06 -15.40
N ASN A 233 24.51 -17.56 -16.51
CA ASN A 233 25.07 -18.38 -17.58
C ASN A 233 26.36 -19.14 -17.20
N LYS A 234 27.04 -18.75 -16.13
CA LYS A 234 28.27 -19.42 -15.64
C LYS A 234 27.99 -20.58 -14.67
N HIS A 235 26.73 -20.76 -14.26
CA HIS A 235 26.34 -21.74 -13.26
C HIS A 235 25.23 -22.66 -13.78
N THR A 236 25.15 -23.86 -13.26
CA THR A 236 24.18 -24.88 -13.70
C THR A 236 23.12 -25.20 -12.67
N ARG A 237 23.41 -24.99 -11.38
CA ARG A 237 22.45 -25.21 -10.30
C ARG A 237 21.97 -23.86 -9.77
N ILE A 238 20.86 -23.40 -10.35
CA ILE A 238 20.23 -22.14 -9.99
C ILE A 238 18.90 -22.46 -9.32
N THR A 239 18.55 -21.73 -8.27
CA THR A 239 17.23 -21.80 -7.62
C THR A 239 16.60 -20.43 -7.63
N LEU A 240 15.33 -20.34 -8.03
CA LEU A 240 14.53 -19.12 -7.96
C LEU A 240 13.84 -19.07 -6.59
N PHE A 241 14.01 -17.96 -5.85
CA PHE A 241 13.33 -17.72 -4.59
C PHE A 241 12.37 -16.56 -4.70
N CYS A 242 11.08 -16.86 -4.84
CA CYS A 242 10.02 -15.94 -5.22
C CYS A 242 9.26 -15.40 -4.01
N GLY A 243 9.10 -14.09 -3.94
CA GLY A 243 8.27 -13.40 -2.94
C GLY A 243 7.02 -12.78 -3.54
N ILE A 244 6.37 -11.93 -2.74
CA ILE A 244 5.16 -11.18 -3.14
C ILE A 244 5.41 -10.25 -4.34
N GLY A 245 6.66 -9.85 -4.58
CA GLY A 245 7.01 -9.02 -5.73
C GLY A 245 6.85 -9.72 -7.09
N CYS A 246 6.66 -11.05 -7.09
CA CYS A 246 6.31 -11.80 -8.31
C CYS A 246 4.82 -11.68 -8.69
N ARG A 247 4.04 -10.85 -7.99
CA ARG A 247 2.63 -10.62 -8.34
C ARG A 247 2.50 -10.09 -9.76
N GLY A 248 1.69 -10.81 -10.57
CA GLY A 248 1.47 -10.50 -11.98
C GLY A 248 2.58 -10.94 -12.93
N ALA A 249 3.60 -11.68 -12.42
CA ALA A 249 4.72 -12.20 -13.21
C ALA A 249 4.77 -13.75 -13.18
N HIS A 250 3.62 -14.41 -13.07
CA HIS A 250 3.53 -15.87 -12.95
C HIS A 250 4.16 -16.59 -14.16
N GLU A 251 3.73 -16.21 -15.33
CA GLU A 251 4.20 -16.81 -16.60
C GLU A 251 5.68 -16.54 -16.85
N GLU A 252 6.16 -15.34 -16.47
CA GLU A 252 7.57 -14.97 -16.59
C GLU A 252 8.45 -15.79 -15.64
N VAL A 253 7.96 -16.09 -14.44
CA VAL A 253 8.66 -16.96 -13.48
C VAL A 253 8.76 -18.37 -14.04
N ILE A 254 7.69 -18.93 -14.62
CA ILE A 254 7.69 -20.24 -15.25
C ILE A 254 8.66 -20.26 -16.44
N ALA A 255 8.59 -19.27 -17.32
CA ALA A 255 9.46 -19.19 -18.50
C ALA A 255 10.94 -19.06 -18.11
N LEU A 256 11.25 -18.28 -17.08
CA LEU A 256 12.60 -18.16 -16.55
C LEU A 256 13.09 -19.47 -15.94
N SER A 257 12.23 -20.15 -15.19
CA SER A 257 12.48 -21.46 -14.60
C SER A 257 12.80 -22.52 -15.64
N GLU A 258 12.00 -22.58 -16.70
CA GLU A 258 12.21 -23.48 -17.83
C GLU A 258 13.55 -23.21 -18.51
N LYS A 259 13.83 -21.94 -18.81
CA LYS A 259 15.07 -21.54 -19.50
C LYS A 259 16.34 -21.86 -18.69
N LEU A 260 16.28 -21.71 -17.37
CA LEU A 260 17.40 -21.96 -16.45
C LEU A 260 17.42 -23.40 -15.93
N ASN A 261 16.40 -24.20 -16.22
CA ASN A 261 16.15 -25.50 -15.58
C ASN A 261 16.23 -25.39 -14.04
N ALA A 262 15.60 -24.36 -13.48
CA ALA A 262 15.74 -23.97 -12.09
C ALA A 262 14.46 -24.28 -11.30
N PRO A 263 14.54 -24.91 -10.11
CA PRO A 263 13.38 -25.06 -9.24
C PRO A 263 12.93 -23.70 -8.67
N VAL A 264 11.61 -23.62 -8.41
CA VAL A 264 10.99 -22.45 -7.80
C VAL A 264 10.65 -22.72 -6.35
N VAL A 265 11.31 -21.99 -5.46
CA VAL A 265 11.01 -21.92 -4.03
C VAL A 265 10.27 -20.60 -3.78
N TYR A 266 9.36 -20.56 -2.82
CA TYR A 266 8.62 -19.34 -2.54
C TYR A 266 8.48 -19.08 -1.03
N THR A 267 8.26 -17.79 -0.73
CA THR A 267 7.87 -17.34 0.61
C THR A 267 6.37 -17.56 0.84
N PHE A 268 5.91 -17.51 2.10
CA PHE A 268 4.49 -17.59 2.42
C PHE A 268 3.64 -16.61 1.59
N LYS A 269 4.09 -15.35 1.45
CA LYS A 269 3.37 -14.34 0.65
C LYS A 269 3.54 -14.51 -0.86
N GLY A 270 4.60 -15.18 -1.31
CA GLY A 270 4.81 -15.49 -2.72
C GLY A 270 3.99 -16.69 -3.21
N LYS A 271 3.49 -17.52 -2.29
CA LYS A 271 2.77 -18.76 -2.61
C LYS A 271 1.64 -18.57 -3.62
N MET A 272 0.76 -17.59 -3.39
CA MET A 272 -0.39 -17.31 -4.26
C MET A 272 0.00 -16.80 -5.64
N GLU A 273 1.22 -16.30 -5.79
CA GLU A 273 1.68 -15.66 -7.03
C GLU A 273 2.36 -16.68 -7.97
N VAL A 274 3.02 -17.71 -7.41
CA VAL A 274 3.92 -18.58 -8.21
C VAL A 274 3.68 -20.08 -8.07
N GLN A 275 2.84 -20.55 -7.13
CA GLN A 275 2.69 -22.00 -6.88
C GLN A 275 1.76 -22.69 -7.87
N TYR A 276 0.60 -22.08 -8.18
CA TYR A 276 -0.44 -22.73 -8.97
C TYR A 276 0.06 -23.01 -10.40
N GLU A 277 -0.32 -24.18 -10.96
CA GLU A 277 0.03 -24.57 -12.32
C GLU A 277 1.50 -24.37 -12.71
N ASN A 278 2.41 -24.42 -11.74
CA ASN A 278 3.86 -24.27 -11.94
C ASN A 278 4.56 -25.63 -11.82
N PRO A 279 5.03 -26.23 -12.92
CA PRO A 279 5.67 -27.53 -12.91
C PRO A 279 7.07 -27.54 -12.23
N TYR A 280 7.65 -26.37 -11.99
CA TYR A 280 8.98 -26.21 -11.40
C TYR A 280 8.94 -25.92 -9.89
N GLU A 281 7.73 -25.79 -9.30
CA GLU A 281 7.63 -25.48 -7.88
C GLU A 281 8.08 -26.67 -7.02
N VAL A 282 8.86 -26.41 -6.00
CA VAL A 282 9.42 -27.42 -5.09
C VAL A 282 9.06 -27.17 -3.62
N GLY A 283 8.27 -26.14 -3.35
CA GLY A 283 7.75 -25.88 -2.03
C GLY A 283 8.20 -24.55 -1.43
N MET A 284 7.65 -24.27 -0.26
CA MET A 284 7.89 -23.07 0.52
C MET A 284 9.06 -23.26 1.48
N THR A 285 9.82 -22.19 1.75
CA THR A 285 10.81 -22.17 2.83
C THR A 285 10.38 -21.23 3.97
N GLY A 286 11.01 -21.39 5.14
CA GLY A 286 10.76 -20.64 6.37
C GLY A 286 10.13 -21.47 7.47
N LEU A 287 9.58 -20.82 8.51
CA LEU A 287 9.04 -21.50 9.70
C LEU A 287 7.91 -22.51 9.40
N LEU A 288 7.14 -22.25 8.34
CA LEU A 288 6.09 -23.15 7.83
C LEU A 288 6.52 -23.87 6.56
N GLY A 289 7.82 -23.85 6.28
CA GLY A 289 8.39 -24.37 5.04
C GLY A 289 8.49 -25.89 4.99
N MET A 290 8.87 -26.37 3.82
CA MET A 290 9.09 -27.76 3.52
C MET A 290 10.59 -28.04 3.31
N PRO A 291 11.07 -29.24 3.65
CA PRO A 291 12.49 -29.62 3.43
C PRO A 291 12.93 -29.41 1.98
N SER A 292 12.07 -29.72 1.00
CA SER A 292 12.36 -29.56 -0.43
C SER A 292 12.73 -28.12 -0.81
N GLY A 293 11.96 -27.13 -0.35
CA GLY A 293 12.27 -25.72 -0.57
C GLY A 293 13.58 -25.30 0.09
N TYR A 294 13.82 -25.74 1.32
CA TYR A 294 15.05 -25.45 2.04
C TYR A 294 16.29 -26.03 1.33
N TYR A 295 16.29 -27.33 1.04
CA TYR A 295 17.44 -27.99 0.41
C TYR A 295 17.70 -27.48 -1.00
N SER A 296 16.67 -27.18 -1.80
CA SER A 296 16.85 -26.61 -3.13
C SER A 296 17.60 -25.28 -3.10
N MET A 297 17.41 -24.47 -2.05
CA MET A 297 18.17 -23.21 -1.89
C MET A 297 19.62 -23.47 -1.48
N HIS A 298 19.87 -24.43 -0.59
CA HIS A 298 21.19 -24.70 -0.03
C HIS A 298 22.10 -25.52 -0.96
N GLU A 299 21.54 -26.30 -1.87
CA GLU A 299 22.29 -27.09 -2.86
C GLU A 299 22.53 -26.32 -4.18
N ALA A 300 22.00 -25.11 -4.30
CA ALA A 300 22.24 -24.25 -5.44
C ALA A 300 23.68 -23.69 -5.48
N GLU A 301 24.14 -23.32 -6.65
CA GLU A 301 25.35 -22.49 -6.86
C GLU A 301 24.97 -21.01 -6.86
N VAL A 302 23.76 -20.70 -7.36
CA VAL A 302 23.20 -19.35 -7.39
C VAL A 302 21.76 -19.38 -6.87
N LEU A 303 21.45 -18.54 -5.90
CA LEU A 303 20.11 -18.22 -5.47
C LEU A 303 19.67 -16.88 -6.09
N LEU A 304 18.65 -16.91 -6.97
CA LEU A 304 18.05 -15.71 -7.53
C LEU A 304 16.80 -15.34 -6.73
N MET A 305 16.91 -14.32 -5.91
CA MET A 305 15.81 -13.80 -5.09
C MET A 305 14.97 -12.80 -5.89
N LEU A 306 13.71 -13.11 -6.10
CA LEU A 306 12.76 -12.31 -6.89
C LEU A 306 11.68 -11.69 -6.02
N GLY A 307 11.74 -10.36 -5.84
CA GLY A 307 10.71 -9.60 -5.12
C GLY A 307 10.44 -10.08 -3.69
N THR A 308 11.51 -10.43 -2.97
CA THR A 308 11.40 -10.92 -1.58
C THR A 308 12.38 -10.22 -0.63
N ASP A 309 11.84 -9.80 0.52
CA ASP A 309 12.59 -9.37 1.70
C ASP A 309 12.35 -10.39 2.83
N PHE A 310 12.67 -11.65 2.55
CA PHE A 310 12.42 -12.76 3.45
C PHE A 310 13.11 -12.56 4.81
N PRO A 311 12.36 -12.51 5.93
CA PRO A 311 12.90 -11.99 7.19
C PRO A 311 13.82 -12.94 7.94
N TYR A 312 13.79 -14.23 7.62
CA TYR A 312 14.49 -15.26 8.37
C TYR A 312 15.84 -15.59 7.74
N SER A 313 16.84 -14.76 8.00
CA SER A 313 18.19 -14.92 7.42
C SER A 313 18.81 -16.30 7.70
N ALA A 314 18.49 -16.93 8.84
CA ALA A 314 18.98 -18.28 9.17
C ALA A 314 18.51 -19.37 8.20
N PHE A 315 17.53 -19.12 7.35
CA PHE A 315 17.10 -20.03 6.29
C PHE A 315 17.76 -19.75 4.94
N LEU A 316 18.53 -18.68 4.82
CA LEU A 316 19.24 -18.34 3.60
C LEU A 316 20.64 -19.00 3.62
N PRO A 317 21.12 -19.51 2.48
CA PRO A 317 22.47 -20.07 2.41
C PRO A 317 23.53 -18.97 2.49
N ASP A 318 24.68 -19.29 3.12
CA ASP A 318 25.79 -18.35 3.34
C ASP A 318 26.93 -18.51 2.30
N ASP A 319 27.09 -19.72 1.74
CA ASP A 319 28.26 -20.11 0.96
C ASP A 319 28.05 -20.19 -0.55
N ILE A 320 26.96 -19.57 -1.05
CA ILE A 320 26.61 -19.56 -2.48
C ILE A 320 26.52 -18.14 -3.01
N LYS A 321 26.43 -18.00 -4.34
CA LYS A 321 26.15 -16.73 -4.97
C LYS A 321 24.70 -16.32 -4.81
N ILE A 322 24.43 -15.06 -4.45
CA ILE A 322 23.08 -14.54 -4.32
C ILE A 322 22.92 -13.32 -5.25
N ALA A 323 21.91 -13.40 -6.12
CA ALA A 323 21.40 -12.26 -6.85
C ALA A 323 20.02 -11.89 -6.32
N GLN A 324 19.73 -10.60 -6.16
CA GLN A 324 18.46 -10.12 -5.65
C GLN A 324 17.87 -9.03 -6.54
N ILE A 325 16.59 -9.18 -6.90
CA ILE A 325 15.80 -8.17 -7.61
C ILE A 325 14.67 -7.73 -6.69
N ASP A 326 14.61 -6.42 -6.40
CA ASP A 326 13.52 -5.83 -5.59
C ASP A 326 13.25 -4.40 -6.06
N ILE A 327 11.98 -4.02 -6.11
CA ILE A 327 11.57 -2.63 -6.45
C ILE A 327 11.99 -1.60 -5.40
N LYS A 328 12.42 -2.05 -4.22
CA LYS A 328 12.86 -1.20 -3.11
C LYS A 328 14.38 -1.36 -2.92
N PRO A 329 15.19 -0.41 -3.38
CA PRO A 329 16.65 -0.51 -3.31
C PRO A 329 17.16 -0.67 -1.87
N GLU A 330 16.48 -0.13 -0.87
CA GLU A 330 16.85 -0.29 0.53
C GLU A 330 16.69 -1.72 1.08
N ARG A 331 16.13 -2.64 0.31
CA ARG A 331 16.00 -4.06 0.67
C ARG A 331 17.15 -4.92 0.13
N LEU A 332 17.85 -4.43 -0.88
CA LEU A 332 18.95 -5.18 -1.49
C LEU A 332 20.06 -5.41 -0.46
N GLY A 333 20.46 -6.67 -0.29
CA GLY A 333 21.50 -7.07 0.65
C GLY A 333 21.14 -7.01 2.14
N ARG A 334 19.90 -6.67 2.49
CA ARG A 334 19.48 -6.50 3.89
C ARG A 334 19.46 -7.81 4.70
N ARG A 335 19.26 -8.95 4.03
CA ARG A 335 19.06 -10.25 4.68
C ARG A 335 20.17 -11.24 4.41
N ALA A 336 20.90 -11.10 3.34
CA ALA A 336 22.02 -11.92 2.94
C ALA A 336 23.07 -11.07 2.23
N LYS A 337 24.30 -11.57 2.15
CA LYS A 337 25.33 -10.95 1.33
C LYS A 337 24.98 -11.19 -0.14
N VAL A 338 24.62 -10.12 -0.85
CA VAL A 338 24.22 -10.18 -2.26
C VAL A 338 25.41 -9.86 -3.16
N ASP A 339 25.65 -10.70 -4.15
CA ASP A 339 26.71 -10.47 -5.17
C ASP A 339 26.23 -9.51 -6.24
N ILE A 340 24.95 -9.60 -6.65
CA ILE A 340 24.32 -8.71 -7.64
C ILE A 340 22.95 -8.27 -7.13
N GLY A 341 22.73 -6.97 -7.00
CA GLY A 341 21.45 -6.39 -6.61
C GLY A 341 20.89 -5.49 -7.70
N LEU A 342 19.64 -5.74 -8.14
CA LEU A 342 18.95 -4.98 -9.18
C LEU A 342 17.67 -4.36 -8.64
N CYS A 343 17.38 -3.11 -9.07
CA CYS A 343 16.15 -2.41 -8.72
C CYS A 343 15.32 -2.07 -9.98
#